data_0d39c6cfef519e7320f7fa83145ed677
#
_entry.id   0d39c6cfef519e7320f7fa83145ed677
#
_cell.length_a   1.000
_cell.length_b   1.000
_cell.length_c   1.000
_cell.angle_alpha   90.00
_cell.angle_beta   90.00
_cell.angle_gamma   90.00
#
_symmetry.space_group_name_H-M   'P 1'
#
loop_
_entity.id
_entity.type
_entity.pdbx_description
1 polymer ?
#
loop_
_entity_poly.entity_id
_entity_poly.type
_entity_poly.pdbx_seq_one_letter_code
_entity_poly.pdbx_strand_id
1 'polypeptide(L)'
;MRHQRVMKKFGRSTAHRKAMMKNMVANLILAESIQTTLPKAKQARKDAEKMVTIARKGTLAARRLVASRLFQPKAVQKLFDKIAPAMAGRNGGYTRILKIGTRKGDGAQMAILQWVTAPEAKDADAPKAEEAAPAAAEAEAK
;
A
#
# COMPACT_ATOMS: atom_id res chain seq x y z
N MET A 1 9.89 -34.12 10.18
CA MET A 1 8.77 -33.74 9.29
C MET A 1 8.33 -32.30 9.54
N ARG A 2 7.86 -31.56 8.50
CA ARG A 2 7.43 -30.16 8.62
C ARG A 2 5.91 -30.01 8.47
N HIS A 3 5.17 -30.69 9.30
CA HIS A 3 3.72 -30.59 9.28
C HIS A 3 3.25 -29.19 9.70
N GLN A 4 2.23 -28.65 9.02
CA GLN A 4 1.54 -27.38 9.33
C GLN A 4 2.40 -26.09 9.34
N ARG A 5 3.60 -26.08 8.77
CA ARG A 5 4.40 -24.86 8.67
C ARG A 5 3.96 -24.01 7.47
N VAL A 6 3.05 -23.10 7.71
CA VAL A 6 2.50 -22.18 6.69
C VAL A 6 3.53 -21.11 6.24
N MET A 7 4.57 -20.85 7.02
CA MET A 7 5.55 -19.81 6.69
C MET A 7 6.64 -20.29 5.73
N LYS A 8 6.72 -19.68 4.56
CA LYS A 8 7.83 -19.85 3.62
C LYS A 8 9.10 -19.18 4.13
N LYS A 9 10.22 -19.87 4.12
CA LYS A 9 11.51 -19.32 4.58
C LYS A 9 12.15 -18.34 3.59
N PHE A 10 11.85 -18.43 2.30
CA PHE A 10 12.39 -17.58 1.22
C PHE A 10 13.92 -17.63 1.10
N GLY A 11 14.57 -18.73 1.49
CA GLY A 11 16.02 -18.84 1.47
C GLY A 11 16.75 -17.85 2.40
N ARG A 12 16.10 -17.34 3.45
CA ARG A 12 16.61 -16.27 4.32
C ARG A 12 16.62 -16.68 5.78
N SER A 13 17.56 -16.12 6.55
CA SER A 13 17.56 -16.19 8.00
C SER A 13 16.30 -15.55 8.58
N THR A 14 15.98 -15.85 9.82
CA THR A 14 14.76 -15.34 10.46
C THR A 14 14.76 -13.79 10.56
N ALA A 15 15.91 -13.20 10.91
CA ALA A 15 16.05 -11.75 11.03
C ALA A 15 15.87 -11.06 9.65
N HIS A 16 16.60 -11.53 8.64
CA HIS A 16 16.50 -11.01 7.27
C HIS A 16 15.09 -11.15 6.69
N ARG A 17 14.42 -12.29 6.91
CA ARG A 17 13.03 -12.49 6.46
C ARG A 17 12.07 -11.52 7.13
N LYS A 18 12.19 -11.32 8.44
CA LYS A 18 11.37 -10.34 9.17
C LYS A 18 11.59 -8.91 8.63
N ALA A 19 12.84 -8.51 8.43
CA ALA A 19 13.18 -7.20 7.86
C ALA A 19 12.59 -7.02 6.44
N MET A 20 12.75 -8.03 5.58
CA MET A 20 12.17 -8.02 4.23
C MET A 20 10.64 -7.81 4.26
N MET A 21 9.91 -8.53 5.12
CA MET A 21 8.45 -8.39 5.22
C MET A 21 8.05 -7.02 5.75
N LYS A 22 8.76 -6.50 6.77
CA LYS A 22 8.51 -5.15 7.30
C LYS A 22 8.69 -4.08 6.22
N ASN A 23 9.77 -4.15 5.44
CA ASN A 23 10.03 -3.21 4.35
C ASN A 23 8.96 -3.32 3.25
N MET A 24 8.53 -4.53 2.89
CA MET A 24 7.45 -4.70 1.92
C MET A 24 6.13 -4.09 2.38
N VAL A 25 5.77 -4.26 3.66
CA VAL A 25 4.56 -3.65 4.22
C VAL A 25 4.69 -2.14 4.29
N ALA A 26 5.85 -1.61 4.69
CA ALA A 26 6.08 -0.17 4.69
C ALA A 26 5.98 0.44 3.28
N ASN A 27 6.58 -0.22 2.28
CA ASN A 27 6.48 0.22 0.89
C ASN A 27 5.04 0.13 0.36
N LEU A 28 4.28 -0.92 0.74
CA LEU A 28 2.86 -1.02 0.40
C LEU A 28 2.04 0.15 0.97
N ILE A 29 2.34 0.57 2.20
CA ILE A 29 1.67 1.72 2.82
C ILE A 29 2.03 3.02 2.09
N LEU A 30 3.29 3.21 1.73
CA LEU A 30 3.75 4.43 1.06
C LEU A 30 3.29 4.52 -0.39
N ALA A 31 3.45 3.44 -1.16
CA ALA A 31 3.15 3.40 -2.59
C ALA A 31 1.72 2.93 -2.92
N GLU A 32 0.95 2.45 -1.90
CA GLU A 32 -0.42 1.95 -2.02
C GLU A 32 -0.58 0.67 -2.85
N SER A 33 0.32 0.42 -3.78
CA SER A 33 0.44 -0.82 -4.55
C SER A 33 1.91 -1.19 -4.75
N ILE A 34 2.22 -2.50 -4.68
CA ILE A 34 3.57 -3.00 -4.93
C ILE A 34 3.52 -4.23 -5.83
N GLN A 35 4.48 -4.32 -6.75
CA GLN A 35 4.69 -5.49 -7.57
C GLN A 35 5.75 -6.40 -6.95
N THR A 36 5.43 -7.69 -6.78
CA THR A 36 6.35 -8.67 -6.20
C THR A 36 5.99 -10.09 -6.64
N THR A 37 6.76 -11.08 -6.21
CA THR A 37 6.43 -12.47 -6.50
C THR A 37 5.21 -12.93 -5.68
N LEU A 38 4.36 -13.77 -6.27
CA LEU A 38 3.13 -14.26 -5.65
C LEU A 38 3.32 -14.85 -4.24
N PRO A 39 4.37 -15.67 -3.95
CA PRO A 39 4.59 -16.17 -2.60
C PRO A 39 4.91 -15.08 -1.57
N LYS A 40 5.65 -14.03 -1.98
CA LYS A 40 5.96 -12.87 -1.12
C LYS A 40 4.72 -12.05 -0.87
N ALA A 41 3.93 -11.76 -1.92
CA ALA A 41 2.65 -11.04 -1.80
C ALA A 41 1.69 -11.74 -0.82
N LYS A 42 1.54 -13.07 -0.91
CA LYS A 42 0.71 -13.85 0.01
C LYS A 42 1.15 -13.75 1.47
N GLN A 43 2.46 -13.64 1.73
CA GLN A 43 2.97 -13.49 3.09
C GLN A 43 2.84 -12.04 3.58
N ALA A 44 3.21 -11.05 2.75
CA ALA A 44 3.11 -9.63 3.09
C ALA A 44 1.65 -9.22 3.36
N ARG A 45 0.68 -9.79 2.63
CA ARG A 45 -0.75 -9.60 2.88
C ARG A 45 -1.12 -9.84 4.34
N LYS A 46 -0.69 -10.97 4.91
CA LYS A 46 -1.01 -11.33 6.31
C LYS A 46 -0.50 -10.29 7.30
N ASP A 47 0.71 -9.79 7.07
CA ASP A 47 1.33 -8.80 7.95
C ASP A 47 0.69 -7.43 7.75
N ALA A 48 0.39 -7.02 6.51
CA ALA A 48 -0.30 -5.78 6.18
C ALA A 48 -1.71 -5.71 6.81
N GLU A 49 -2.50 -6.76 6.66
CA GLU A 49 -3.85 -6.82 7.24
C GLU A 49 -3.84 -6.73 8.77
N LYS A 50 -2.86 -7.37 9.43
CA LYS A 50 -2.68 -7.23 10.88
C LYS A 50 -2.35 -5.79 11.28
N MET A 51 -1.53 -5.06 10.49
CA MET A 51 -1.22 -3.65 10.77
C MET A 51 -2.46 -2.77 10.70
N VAL A 52 -3.29 -2.96 9.67
CA VAL A 52 -4.56 -2.21 9.54
C VAL A 52 -5.50 -2.51 10.71
N THR A 53 -5.67 -3.79 11.08
CA THR A 53 -6.52 -4.18 12.21
C THR A 53 -6.07 -3.52 13.53
N ILE A 54 -4.76 -3.41 13.76
CA ILE A 54 -4.21 -2.71 14.93
C ILE A 54 -4.43 -1.20 14.81
N ALA A 55 -4.17 -0.62 13.64
CA ALA A 55 -4.28 0.81 13.41
C ALA A 55 -5.71 1.33 13.55
N ARG A 56 -6.72 0.54 13.16
CA ARG A 56 -8.15 0.88 13.33
C ARG A 56 -8.56 1.16 14.78
N LYS A 57 -7.81 0.65 15.76
CA LYS A 57 -8.09 0.94 17.18
C LYS A 57 -7.81 2.40 17.55
N GLY A 58 -7.01 3.13 16.80
CA GLY A 58 -6.72 4.56 17.00
C GLY A 58 -5.95 4.93 18.28
N THR A 59 -5.67 3.97 19.16
CA THR A 59 -5.06 4.23 20.47
C THR A 59 -3.56 4.51 20.38
N LEU A 60 -3.01 5.23 21.35
CA LEU A 60 -1.56 5.45 21.47
C LEU A 60 -0.79 4.13 21.57
N ALA A 61 -1.32 3.15 22.30
CA ALA A 61 -0.74 1.82 22.40
C ALA A 61 -0.66 1.12 21.03
N ALA A 62 -1.72 1.22 20.21
CA ALA A 62 -1.73 0.69 18.85
C ALA A 62 -0.67 1.39 17.97
N ARG A 63 -0.53 2.72 18.07
CA ARG A 63 0.49 3.49 17.33
C ARG A 63 1.91 3.06 17.70
N ARG A 64 2.20 2.91 19.00
CA ARG A 64 3.50 2.41 19.49
C ARG A 64 3.79 0.99 18.98
N LEU A 65 2.79 0.11 19.00
CA LEU A 65 2.93 -1.27 18.52
C LEU A 65 3.20 -1.34 17.01
N VAL A 66 2.52 -0.52 16.20
CA VAL A 66 2.79 -0.44 14.76
C VAL A 66 4.16 0.13 14.48
N ALA A 67 4.56 1.20 15.18
CA ALA A 67 5.88 1.82 15.06
C ALA A 67 7.02 0.84 15.35
N SER A 68 6.90 -0.01 16.38
CA SER A 68 7.89 -1.06 16.68
C SER A 68 8.02 -2.12 15.59
N ARG A 69 7.00 -2.25 14.74
CA ARG A 69 6.99 -3.24 13.65
C ARG A 69 7.44 -2.67 12.31
N LEU A 70 7.14 -1.41 11.99
CA LEU A 70 7.36 -0.84 10.65
C LEU A 70 8.67 -0.04 10.50
N PHE A 71 9.29 0.43 11.58
CA PHE A 71 10.51 1.26 11.59
C PHE A 71 10.50 2.56 10.78
N GLN A 72 9.54 2.77 9.89
CA GLN A 72 9.44 3.96 9.04
C GLN A 72 8.35 4.90 9.57
N PRO A 73 8.69 6.07 10.14
CA PRO A 73 7.71 6.99 10.71
C PRO A 73 6.66 7.47 9.70
N LYS A 74 7.09 7.78 8.47
CA LYS A 74 6.20 8.21 7.38
C LYS A 74 5.14 7.15 7.05
N ALA A 75 5.52 5.87 7.03
CA ALA A 75 4.57 4.77 6.79
C ALA A 75 3.59 4.62 7.96
N VAL A 76 4.05 4.75 9.20
CA VAL A 76 3.17 4.73 10.39
C VAL A 76 2.15 5.86 10.31
N GLN A 77 2.61 7.08 10.03
CA GLN A 77 1.73 8.25 9.90
C GLN A 77 0.68 8.02 8.81
N LYS A 78 1.09 7.68 7.57
CA LYS A 78 0.16 7.42 6.46
C LYS A 78 -0.85 6.31 6.79
N LEU A 79 -0.43 5.27 7.52
CA LEU A 79 -1.31 4.18 7.92
C LEU A 79 -2.46 4.67 8.82
N PHE A 80 -2.15 5.50 9.83
CA PHE A 80 -3.16 6.00 10.78
C PHE A 80 -4.01 7.14 10.20
N ASP A 81 -3.42 8.02 9.40
CA ASP A 81 -4.08 9.24 8.93
C ASP A 81 -4.95 8.98 7.68
N LYS A 82 -4.52 8.04 6.80
CA LYS A 82 -5.21 7.78 5.52
C LYS A 82 -5.81 6.38 5.43
N ILE A 83 -5.01 5.33 5.64
CA ILE A 83 -5.43 3.95 5.34
C ILE A 83 -6.42 3.41 6.37
N ALA A 84 -6.15 3.58 7.66
CA ALA A 84 -7.01 3.05 8.71
C ALA A 84 -8.42 3.66 8.69
N PRO A 85 -8.60 4.98 8.51
CA PRO A 85 -9.93 5.58 8.37
C PRO A 85 -10.67 5.10 7.12
N ALA A 86 -9.99 5.00 5.97
CA ALA A 86 -10.58 4.51 4.72
C ALA A 86 -11.07 3.05 4.81
N MET A 87 -10.53 2.28 5.75
CA MET A 87 -10.88 0.88 6.00
C MET A 87 -11.84 0.68 7.19
N ALA A 88 -12.37 1.74 7.79
CA ALA A 88 -13.17 1.66 9.02
C ALA A 88 -14.41 0.76 8.89
N GLY A 89 -15.08 0.78 7.73
CA GLY A 89 -16.28 -0.03 7.46
C GLY A 89 -16.02 -1.50 7.15
N ARG A 90 -14.75 -1.97 7.07
CA ARG A 90 -14.42 -3.36 6.72
C ARG A 90 -13.93 -4.13 7.94
N ASN A 91 -14.37 -5.37 8.07
CA ASN A 91 -13.92 -6.27 9.14
C ASN A 91 -12.77 -7.20 8.73
N GLY A 92 -12.16 -6.97 7.56
CA GLY A 92 -11.04 -7.75 7.01
C GLY A 92 -10.95 -7.64 5.50
N GLY A 93 -9.99 -8.35 4.88
CA GLY A 93 -9.81 -8.32 3.42
C GLY A 93 -9.40 -6.94 2.90
N TYR A 94 -8.54 -6.24 3.62
CA TYR A 94 -8.10 -4.88 3.27
C TYR A 94 -7.22 -4.81 2.05
N THR A 95 -6.66 -5.95 1.63
CA THR A 95 -5.74 -6.02 0.49
C THR A 95 -6.20 -7.03 -0.54
N ARG A 96 -5.87 -6.77 -1.81
CA ARG A 96 -6.08 -7.73 -2.90
C ARG A 96 -4.76 -8.05 -3.60
N ILE A 97 -4.68 -9.25 -4.16
CA ILE A 97 -3.54 -9.73 -4.93
C ILE A 97 -4.02 -9.99 -6.36
N LEU A 98 -3.44 -9.26 -7.32
CA LEU A 98 -3.68 -9.45 -8.74
C LEU A 98 -2.50 -10.19 -9.35
N LYS A 99 -2.74 -11.32 -10.04
CA LYS A 99 -1.70 -12.05 -10.75
C LYS A 99 -1.40 -11.35 -12.08
N ILE A 100 -0.11 -11.12 -12.39
CA ILE A 100 0.30 -10.44 -13.64
C ILE A 100 0.79 -11.46 -14.67
N GLY A 101 1.34 -12.59 -14.22
CA GLY A 101 1.97 -13.59 -15.08
C GLY A 101 3.35 -13.97 -14.58
N THR A 102 4.19 -14.47 -15.47
CA THR A 102 5.55 -14.93 -15.18
C THR A 102 6.56 -13.86 -15.56
N ARG A 103 7.63 -13.73 -14.76
CA ARG A 103 8.76 -12.84 -15.04
C ARG A 103 9.68 -13.47 -16.07
N LYS A 104 10.14 -12.68 -17.07
CA LYS A 104 11.16 -13.13 -18.02
C LYS A 104 12.46 -13.46 -17.26
N GLY A 105 13.14 -14.51 -17.65
CA GLY A 105 14.39 -14.97 -17.08
C GLY A 105 14.20 -16.16 -16.12
N ASP A 106 13.55 -15.98 -14.98
CA ASP A 106 13.43 -17.01 -13.94
C ASP A 106 12.03 -17.67 -13.86
N GLY A 107 11.08 -17.25 -14.71
CA GLY A 107 9.73 -17.79 -14.73
C GLY A 107 8.93 -17.57 -13.44
N ALA A 108 9.38 -16.70 -12.54
CA ALA A 108 8.71 -16.47 -11.27
C ALA A 108 7.33 -15.85 -11.47
N GLN A 109 6.31 -16.41 -10.82
CA GLN A 109 4.95 -15.85 -10.83
C GLN A 109 4.93 -14.51 -10.12
N MET A 110 4.55 -13.45 -10.84
CA MET A 110 4.45 -12.08 -10.34
C MET A 110 3.02 -11.73 -9.95
N ALA A 111 2.90 -10.83 -8.99
CA ALA A 111 1.61 -10.31 -8.54
C ALA A 111 1.74 -8.87 -8.04
N ILE A 112 0.66 -8.10 -8.21
CA ILE A 112 0.47 -6.81 -7.55
C ILE A 112 -0.27 -7.06 -6.24
N LEU A 113 0.26 -6.54 -5.15
CA LEU A 113 -0.41 -6.42 -3.87
C LEU A 113 -0.82 -4.96 -3.70
N GLN A 114 -2.10 -4.70 -3.47
CA GLN A 114 -2.64 -3.35 -3.31
C GLN A 114 -3.75 -3.30 -2.27
N TRP A 115 -4.06 -2.11 -1.77
CA TRP A 115 -5.22 -1.87 -0.92
C TRP A 115 -6.51 -1.99 -1.73
N VAL A 116 -7.58 -2.49 -1.11
CA VAL A 116 -8.89 -2.65 -1.78
C VAL A 116 -9.59 -1.32 -1.98
N THR A 117 -9.43 -0.42 -1.02
CA THR A 117 -9.86 0.97 -1.14
C THR A 117 -8.59 1.79 -1.14
N ALA A 118 -8.21 2.33 -2.31
CA ALA A 118 -7.19 3.36 -2.32
C ALA A 118 -7.76 4.54 -1.53
N PRO A 119 -7.01 5.13 -0.59
CA PRO A 119 -7.37 6.45 -0.12
C PRO A 119 -7.42 7.31 -1.39
N GLU A 120 -8.55 7.96 -1.64
CA GLU A 120 -8.68 8.87 -2.76
C GLU A 120 -7.47 9.80 -2.71
N ALA A 121 -6.63 9.74 -3.71
CA ALA A 121 -5.68 10.80 -3.97
C ALA A 121 -6.57 12.01 -4.28
N LYS A 122 -6.82 12.85 -3.27
CA LYS A 122 -7.29 14.19 -3.53
C LYS A 122 -6.18 14.81 -4.37
N ASP A 123 -6.50 14.97 -5.62
CA ASP A 123 -5.69 15.61 -6.64
C ASP A 123 -5.03 16.86 -6.06
N ALA A 124 -3.77 16.72 -5.70
CA ALA A 124 -2.90 17.84 -5.62
C ALA A 124 -2.31 17.94 -7.03
N ASP A 125 -2.75 18.99 -7.73
CA ASP A 125 -2.16 19.47 -8.97
C ASP A 125 -2.66 18.82 -10.27
N ALA A 126 -3.94 19.10 -10.61
CA ALA A 126 -4.28 19.31 -12.00
C ALA A 126 -3.87 20.76 -12.35
N PRO A 127 -3.01 20.99 -13.34
CA PRO A 127 -2.78 22.34 -13.82
C PRO A 127 -4.11 22.87 -14.35
N LYS A 128 -4.60 23.92 -13.73
CA LYS A 128 -5.76 24.69 -14.14
C LYS A 128 -5.45 25.20 -15.55
N ALA A 129 -6.01 24.53 -16.55
CA ALA A 129 -6.00 25.06 -17.90
C ALA A 129 -6.66 26.43 -17.85
N GLU A 130 -5.86 27.44 -18.05
CA GLU A 130 -6.27 28.83 -18.18
C GLU A 130 -7.12 28.91 -19.46
N GLU A 131 -8.40 29.02 -19.26
CA GLU A 131 -9.37 29.25 -20.32
C GLU A 131 -9.16 30.67 -20.82
N ALA A 132 -8.40 30.77 -21.90
CA ALA A 132 -8.25 32.00 -22.68
C ALA A 132 -9.61 32.29 -23.34
N ALA A 133 -10.36 33.18 -22.77
CA ALA A 133 -11.51 33.79 -23.43
C ALA A 133 -11.04 34.61 -24.64
N PRO A 134 -11.64 34.44 -25.83
CA PRO A 134 -11.36 35.30 -26.96
C PRO A 134 -12.05 36.64 -26.74
N ALA A 135 -11.27 37.71 -26.66
CA ALA A 135 -11.75 39.07 -26.77
C ALA A 135 -12.30 39.26 -28.20
N ALA A 136 -13.59 39.30 -28.33
CA ALA A 136 -14.25 39.72 -29.53
C ALA A 136 -14.04 41.23 -29.72
N ALA A 137 -13.52 41.55 -30.87
CA ALA A 137 -13.44 42.91 -31.37
C ALA A 137 -14.84 43.42 -31.73
N GLU A 138 -15.14 44.62 -31.31
CA GLU A 138 -16.06 45.49 -32.05
C GLU A 138 -15.49 46.91 -32.03
N ALA A 139 -14.87 47.19 -33.16
CA ALA A 139 -14.68 48.57 -33.58
C ALA A 139 -15.65 48.82 -34.68
N GLU A 140 -16.63 49.65 -34.47
CA GLU A 140 -17.31 50.33 -35.56
C GLU A 140 -17.55 51.81 -35.25
N ALA A 141 -17.11 52.51 -36.24
CA ALA A 141 -17.65 53.74 -36.84
C ALA A 141 -17.58 55.07 -36.04
N LYS A 142 -16.74 55.90 -36.40
CA LYS A 142 -17.05 57.02 -37.32
C LYS A 142 -15.81 57.90 -37.52
#